data_402f75475757be9fe43560b5f9f0c419
#
_entry.id   402f75475757be9fe43560b5f9f0c419
#
_cell.length_a   1.000
_cell.length_b   1.000
_cell.length_c   1.000
_cell.angle_alpha   90.00
_cell.angle_beta   90.00
_cell.angle_gamma   90.00
#
_symmetry.space_group_name_H-M   'P 1'
#
loop_
_entity.id
_entity.type
_entity.pdbx_description
1 polymer ?
#
loop_
_entity_poly.entity_id
_entity_poly.type
_entity_poly.pdbx_seq_one_letter_code
_entity_poly.pdbx_strand_id
1 'polypeptide(L)'
;MAGKLSGKVAVISGASRGIGQAAALALAGEGAHVVVTARTKADLDNVVKAVKALKTGAEALAVPADLRKEKDVEKLRTKALATFGQVDILVNNAGVGKAGSIATLTTEDYDWMMDTNMRSTWLCTKAFFPAMVERKDGAVIFIGSVAGLMGIPGEALYNTSKFAQMGFAQALDYEAHANNVRVSMIAPGGVHTHFGFDSGWRDPNDTKLQEFLDPESVAEAVVFAATQPAKGRIFMIGMRPMREALTPGAAKK
;
A
#
# COMPACT_ATOMS: atom_id res chain seq x y z
N MET A 1 -1.59 4.63 -27.70
CA MET A 1 -0.31 3.93 -27.39
C MET A 1 -0.60 2.98 -26.23
N ALA A 2 0.01 1.79 -26.21
CA ALA A 2 -0.11 0.89 -25.06
C ALA A 2 0.51 1.56 -23.81
N GLY A 3 -0.12 1.41 -22.66
CA GLY A 3 0.40 1.94 -21.39
C GLY A 3 1.74 1.26 -21.01
N LYS A 4 2.51 1.91 -20.14
CA LYS A 4 3.86 1.43 -19.75
C LYS A 4 3.86 0.08 -19.02
N LEU A 5 2.71 -0.34 -18.50
CA LEU A 5 2.53 -1.60 -17.75
C LEU A 5 1.62 -2.59 -18.50
N SER A 6 1.45 -2.41 -19.82
CA SER A 6 0.62 -3.31 -20.63
C SER A 6 1.08 -4.77 -20.47
N GLY A 7 0.15 -5.67 -20.13
CA GLY A 7 0.39 -7.09 -19.87
C GLY A 7 1.06 -7.44 -18.55
N LYS A 8 1.43 -6.45 -17.71
CA LYS A 8 1.88 -6.69 -16.34
C LYS A 8 0.70 -6.96 -15.41
N VAL A 9 0.94 -7.68 -14.34
CA VAL A 9 -0.06 -8.02 -13.31
C VAL A 9 0.34 -7.43 -11.96
N ALA A 10 -0.56 -6.64 -11.39
CA ALA A 10 -0.36 -6.02 -10.07
C ALA A 10 -1.34 -6.58 -9.03
N VAL A 11 -0.85 -6.95 -7.87
CA VAL A 11 -1.65 -7.26 -6.68
C VAL A 11 -1.63 -6.06 -5.74
N ILE A 12 -2.79 -5.55 -5.35
CA ILE A 12 -2.92 -4.38 -4.47
C ILE A 12 -3.71 -4.75 -3.21
N SER A 13 -3.04 -4.67 -2.07
CA SER A 13 -3.66 -4.91 -0.77
C SER A 13 -4.38 -3.67 -0.24
N GLY A 14 -5.50 -3.84 0.48
CA GLY A 14 -6.29 -2.72 0.98
C GLY A 14 -6.88 -1.85 -0.13
N ALA A 15 -7.27 -2.46 -1.26
CA ALA A 15 -7.65 -1.78 -2.49
C ALA A 15 -9.12 -1.33 -2.55
N SER A 16 -9.90 -1.49 -1.48
CA SER A 16 -11.33 -1.15 -1.48
C SER A 16 -11.63 0.35 -1.51
N ARG A 17 -10.70 1.18 -1.05
CA ARG A 17 -10.85 2.66 -0.93
C ARG A 17 -9.49 3.35 -0.83
N GLY A 18 -9.50 4.68 -0.92
CA GLY A 18 -8.34 5.54 -0.68
C GLY A 18 -7.14 5.22 -1.58
N ILE A 19 -5.94 5.24 -1.02
CA ILE A 19 -4.68 5.04 -1.78
C ILE A 19 -4.68 3.73 -2.57
N GLY A 20 -5.17 2.62 -1.96
CA GLY A 20 -5.18 1.32 -2.65
C GLY A 20 -6.10 1.27 -3.86
N GLN A 21 -7.27 1.91 -3.77
CA GLN A 21 -8.19 2.06 -4.91
C GLN A 21 -7.57 2.95 -6.00
N ALA A 22 -7.03 4.11 -5.62
CA ALA A 22 -6.39 5.02 -6.56
C ALA A 22 -5.19 4.34 -7.26
N ALA A 23 -4.35 3.60 -6.52
CA ALA A 23 -3.24 2.84 -7.09
C ALA A 23 -3.71 1.75 -8.07
N ALA A 24 -4.80 1.05 -7.77
CA ALA A 24 -5.37 0.05 -8.68
C ALA A 24 -5.85 0.69 -10.00
N LEU A 25 -6.53 1.84 -9.92
CA LEU A 25 -6.98 2.58 -11.09
C LEU A 25 -5.81 3.15 -11.91
N ALA A 26 -4.81 3.72 -11.24
CA ALA A 26 -3.64 4.29 -11.92
C ALA A 26 -2.80 3.21 -12.63
N LEU A 27 -2.54 2.07 -11.99
CA LEU A 27 -1.84 0.95 -12.61
C LEU A 27 -2.62 0.36 -13.79
N ALA A 28 -3.96 0.23 -13.66
CA ALA A 28 -4.83 -0.21 -14.74
C ALA A 28 -4.91 0.83 -15.89
N GLY A 29 -4.81 2.12 -15.57
CA GLY A 29 -4.66 3.21 -16.54
C GLY A 29 -3.43 3.05 -17.42
N GLU A 30 -2.34 2.53 -16.86
CA GLU A 30 -1.10 2.18 -17.56
C GLU A 30 -1.14 0.79 -18.23
N GLY A 31 -2.29 0.12 -18.23
CA GLY A 31 -2.53 -1.15 -18.91
C GLY A 31 -2.22 -2.42 -18.10
N ALA A 32 -1.90 -2.29 -16.80
CA ALA A 32 -1.70 -3.46 -15.94
C ALA A 32 -3.02 -4.16 -15.62
N HIS A 33 -3.06 -5.49 -15.65
CA HIS A 33 -4.10 -6.26 -14.98
C HIS A 33 -3.96 -6.11 -13.47
N VAL A 34 -5.08 -6.02 -12.73
CA VAL A 34 -5.04 -5.77 -11.29
C VAL A 34 -5.81 -6.81 -10.50
N VAL A 35 -5.20 -7.32 -9.46
CA VAL A 35 -5.85 -8.13 -8.43
C VAL A 35 -6.05 -7.27 -7.21
N VAL A 36 -7.28 -6.92 -6.91
CA VAL A 36 -7.65 -6.05 -5.79
C VAL A 36 -8.13 -6.88 -4.61
N THR A 37 -7.55 -6.64 -3.43
CA THR A 37 -7.90 -7.40 -2.22
C THR A 37 -8.17 -6.50 -1.03
N ALA A 38 -9.22 -6.81 -0.29
CA ALA A 38 -9.65 -6.25 0.98
C ALA A 38 -10.69 -7.20 1.61
N ARG A 39 -11.25 -6.88 2.77
CA ARG A 39 -12.21 -7.74 3.46
C ARG A 39 -13.60 -7.76 2.80
N THR A 40 -14.05 -6.62 2.29
CA THR A 40 -15.42 -6.42 1.79
C THR A 40 -15.49 -6.63 0.28
N LYS A 41 -16.21 -7.67 -0.16
CA LYS A 41 -16.33 -7.99 -1.59
C LYS A 41 -17.03 -6.88 -2.38
N ALA A 42 -18.11 -6.31 -1.85
CA ALA A 42 -18.90 -5.29 -2.56
C ALA A 42 -18.05 -4.06 -2.92
N ASP A 43 -17.16 -3.61 -2.02
CA ASP A 43 -16.26 -2.48 -2.27
C ASP A 43 -15.26 -2.82 -3.38
N LEU A 44 -14.71 -4.05 -3.37
CA LEU A 44 -13.81 -4.51 -4.42
C LEU A 44 -14.49 -4.62 -5.78
N ASP A 45 -15.77 -5.06 -5.82
CA ASP A 45 -16.54 -5.14 -7.05
C ASP A 45 -16.75 -3.73 -7.68
N ASN A 46 -16.86 -2.69 -6.86
CA ASN A 46 -16.90 -1.31 -7.34
C ASN A 46 -15.57 -0.88 -8.00
N VAL A 47 -14.44 -1.28 -7.41
CA VAL A 47 -13.13 -1.01 -8.02
C VAL A 47 -12.98 -1.76 -9.34
N VAL A 48 -13.39 -3.02 -9.40
CA VAL A 48 -13.39 -3.80 -10.66
C VAL A 48 -14.23 -3.13 -11.75
N LYS A 49 -15.42 -2.60 -11.41
CA LYS A 49 -16.24 -1.83 -12.34
C LYS A 49 -15.53 -0.57 -12.82
N ALA A 50 -14.88 0.16 -11.91
CA ALA A 50 -14.15 1.37 -12.24
C ALA A 50 -12.93 1.08 -13.17
N VAL A 51 -12.18 -0.01 -12.93
CA VAL A 51 -11.11 -0.45 -13.83
C VAL A 51 -11.62 -0.75 -15.22
N LYS A 52 -12.73 -1.49 -15.34
CA LYS A 52 -13.36 -1.80 -16.63
C LYS A 52 -13.79 -0.54 -17.40
N ALA A 53 -14.22 0.50 -16.68
CA ALA A 53 -14.64 1.77 -17.27
C ALA A 53 -13.48 2.57 -17.90
N LEU A 54 -12.22 2.28 -17.54
CA LEU A 54 -11.03 2.94 -18.12
C LEU A 54 -10.79 2.55 -19.60
N LYS A 55 -11.33 1.41 -20.05
CA LYS A 55 -11.21 0.90 -21.43
C LYS A 55 -9.77 0.76 -21.93
N THR A 56 -8.82 0.51 -21.04
CA THR A 56 -7.38 0.32 -21.36
C THR A 56 -7.05 -1.10 -21.82
N GLY A 57 -8.01 -2.02 -21.77
CA GLY A 57 -7.78 -3.46 -21.94
C GLY A 57 -7.31 -4.17 -20.67
N ALA A 58 -7.09 -3.43 -19.58
CA ALA A 58 -6.75 -4.01 -18.27
C ALA A 58 -7.94 -4.81 -17.72
N GLU A 59 -7.63 -6.00 -17.21
CA GLU A 59 -8.58 -6.82 -16.46
C GLU A 59 -8.41 -6.63 -14.95
N ALA A 60 -9.50 -6.84 -14.20
CA ALA A 60 -9.48 -6.73 -12.74
C ALA A 60 -10.12 -7.95 -12.09
N LEU A 61 -9.45 -8.49 -11.06
CA LEU A 61 -9.92 -9.60 -10.24
C LEU A 61 -10.12 -9.13 -8.79
N ALA A 62 -11.33 -9.28 -8.26
CA ALA A 62 -11.61 -9.05 -6.84
C ALA A 62 -11.40 -10.34 -6.02
N VAL A 63 -10.52 -10.29 -5.02
CA VAL A 63 -10.29 -11.41 -4.09
C VAL A 63 -10.48 -10.93 -2.66
N PRO A 64 -11.65 -11.16 -2.06
CA PRO A 64 -11.87 -10.87 -0.64
C PRO A 64 -10.96 -11.72 0.24
N ALA A 65 -10.21 -11.07 1.16
CA ALA A 65 -9.28 -11.73 2.07
C ALA A 65 -9.05 -10.90 3.35
N ASP A 66 -8.89 -11.57 4.47
CA ASP A 66 -8.28 -11.02 5.68
C ASP A 66 -6.78 -11.33 5.66
N LEU A 67 -6.00 -10.34 5.24
CA LEU A 67 -4.56 -10.52 5.01
C LEU A 67 -3.73 -10.77 6.28
N ARG A 68 -4.33 -10.71 7.46
CA ARG A 68 -3.73 -11.16 8.73
C ARG A 68 -3.66 -12.69 8.81
N LYS A 69 -4.41 -13.40 7.94
CA LYS A 69 -4.54 -14.86 7.90
C LYS A 69 -3.77 -15.45 6.73
N GLU A 70 -2.79 -16.29 7.01
CA GLU A 70 -1.94 -16.93 5.98
C GLU A 70 -2.78 -17.71 4.95
N LYS A 71 -3.82 -18.41 5.37
CA LYS A 71 -4.74 -19.15 4.48
C LYS A 71 -5.43 -18.24 3.46
N ASP A 72 -5.81 -17.02 3.87
CA ASP A 72 -6.47 -16.08 2.98
C ASP A 72 -5.46 -15.48 1.97
N VAL A 73 -4.22 -15.23 2.39
CA VAL A 73 -3.14 -14.78 1.51
C VAL A 73 -2.77 -15.87 0.50
N GLU A 74 -2.71 -17.15 0.90
CA GLU A 74 -2.46 -18.24 -0.04
C GLU A 74 -3.62 -18.40 -1.06
N LYS A 75 -4.86 -18.22 -0.62
CA LYS A 75 -6.03 -18.17 -1.53
C LYS A 75 -5.94 -17.01 -2.51
N LEU A 76 -5.48 -15.82 -2.05
CA LEU A 76 -5.24 -14.67 -2.91
C LEU A 76 -4.20 -15.01 -3.97
N ARG A 77 -3.04 -15.56 -3.56
CA ARG A 77 -1.97 -15.98 -4.45
C ARG A 77 -2.45 -17.00 -5.49
N THR A 78 -3.12 -18.06 -5.05
CA THR A 78 -3.64 -19.11 -5.94
C THR A 78 -4.59 -18.53 -6.99
N LYS A 79 -5.52 -17.65 -6.60
CA LYS A 79 -6.46 -17.01 -7.55
C LYS A 79 -5.77 -16.07 -8.52
N ALA A 80 -4.81 -15.25 -8.05
CA ALA A 80 -4.05 -14.37 -8.91
C ALA A 80 -3.29 -15.14 -9.98
N LEU A 81 -2.57 -16.20 -9.59
CA LEU A 81 -1.80 -17.05 -10.50
C LEU A 81 -2.70 -17.87 -11.45
N ALA A 82 -3.82 -18.41 -10.97
CA ALA A 82 -4.76 -19.14 -11.82
C ALA A 82 -5.41 -18.26 -12.90
N THR A 83 -5.58 -16.95 -12.62
CA THR A 83 -6.22 -16.02 -13.55
C THR A 83 -5.22 -15.42 -14.53
N PHE A 84 -4.04 -15.01 -14.05
CA PHE A 84 -3.09 -14.21 -14.85
C PHE A 84 -1.73 -14.89 -15.07
N GLY A 85 -1.49 -16.07 -14.51
CA GLY A 85 -0.25 -16.83 -14.67
C GLY A 85 0.91 -16.34 -13.80
N GLN A 86 1.04 -15.04 -13.61
CA GLN A 86 2.13 -14.41 -12.83
C GLN A 86 1.67 -13.16 -12.08
N VAL A 87 2.53 -12.65 -11.20
CA VAL A 87 2.38 -11.35 -10.55
C VAL A 87 3.71 -10.60 -10.69
N ASP A 88 3.67 -9.43 -11.30
CA ASP A 88 4.84 -8.60 -11.57
C ASP A 88 5.02 -7.49 -10.52
N ILE A 89 3.92 -7.01 -9.96
CA ILE A 89 3.92 -5.89 -9.01
C ILE A 89 3.10 -6.28 -7.78
N LEU A 90 3.69 -6.11 -6.59
CA LEU A 90 2.97 -6.22 -5.32
C LEU A 90 2.93 -4.85 -4.66
N VAL A 91 1.73 -4.32 -4.40
CA VAL A 91 1.53 -3.09 -3.63
C VAL A 91 1.02 -3.45 -2.24
N ASN A 92 1.90 -3.40 -1.25
CA ASN A 92 1.59 -3.54 0.17
C ASN A 92 1.04 -2.21 0.71
N ASN A 93 -0.28 -2.04 0.60
CA ASN A 93 -0.98 -0.83 1.02
C ASN A 93 -1.91 -1.04 2.22
N ALA A 94 -2.37 -2.26 2.47
CA ALA A 94 -3.26 -2.54 3.59
C ALA A 94 -2.70 -2.00 4.91
N GLY A 95 -3.50 -1.23 5.63
CA GLY A 95 -3.09 -0.65 6.89
C GLY A 95 -4.22 0.02 7.66
N VAL A 96 -4.01 0.17 8.94
CA VAL A 96 -4.89 0.85 9.90
C VAL A 96 -4.06 1.76 10.79
N GLY A 97 -4.71 2.68 11.47
CA GLY A 97 -4.08 3.56 12.44
C GLY A 97 -5.00 3.93 13.57
N LYS A 98 -4.41 4.13 14.75
CA LYS A 98 -5.05 4.68 15.93
C LYS A 98 -4.01 5.52 16.67
N ALA A 99 -4.35 6.76 16.99
CA ALA A 99 -3.56 7.61 17.86
C ALA A 99 -4.00 7.44 19.31
N GLY A 100 -3.08 7.68 20.21
CA GLY A 100 -3.32 7.63 21.64
C GLY A 100 -2.03 7.65 22.45
N SER A 101 -2.15 8.01 23.72
CA SER A 101 -1.04 7.87 24.68
C SER A 101 -0.75 6.39 24.92
N ILE A 102 0.53 6.04 25.17
CA ILE A 102 0.90 4.69 25.60
C ILE A 102 0.15 4.24 26.86
N ALA A 103 -0.27 5.17 27.69
CA ALA A 103 -1.05 4.87 28.90
C ALA A 103 -2.52 4.49 28.62
N THR A 104 -3.03 4.77 27.41
CA THR A 104 -4.44 4.55 27.05
C THR A 104 -4.63 3.52 25.94
N LEU A 105 -3.60 3.24 25.17
CA LEU A 105 -3.63 2.19 24.15
C LEU A 105 -3.54 0.80 24.82
N THR A 106 -4.33 -0.15 24.31
CA THR A 106 -4.40 -1.51 24.84
C THR A 106 -3.52 -2.48 24.07
N THR A 107 -3.32 -3.68 24.63
CA THR A 107 -2.61 -4.78 23.92
C THR A 107 -3.40 -5.20 22.66
N GLU A 108 -4.73 -5.15 22.72
CA GLU A 108 -5.58 -5.45 21.56
C GLU A 108 -5.41 -4.42 20.44
N ASP A 109 -5.20 -3.14 20.79
CA ASP A 109 -4.84 -2.11 19.80
C ASP A 109 -3.49 -2.41 19.14
N TYR A 110 -2.51 -2.87 19.94
CA TYR A 110 -1.21 -3.29 19.45
C TYR A 110 -1.33 -4.48 18.48
N ASP A 111 -1.99 -5.56 18.89
CA ASP A 111 -2.16 -6.75 18.08
C ASP A 111 -2.91 -6.42 16.78
N TRP A 112 -4.02 -5.68 16.88
CA TRP A 112 -4.79 -5.26 15.70
C TRP A 112 -3.95 -4.45 14.70
N MET A 113 -3.16 -3.51 15.19
CA MET A 113 -2.37 -2.63 14.31
C MET A 113 -1.16 -3.36 13.73
N MET A 114 -0.44 -4.14 14.54
CA MET A 114 0.72 -4.91 14.07
C MET A 114 0.30 -6.02 13.11
N ASP A 115 -0.77 -6.74 13.40
CA ASP A 115 -1.30 -7.78 12.52
C ASP A 115 -1.77 -7.19 11.18
N THR A 116 -2.43 -6.02 11.22
CA THR A 116 -2.94 -5.40 9.99
C THR A 116 -1.83 -4.75 9.19
N ASN A 117 -0.90 -4.01 9.83
CA ASN A 117 0.12 -3.24 9.12
C ASN A 117 1.34 -4.09 8.77
N MET A 118 1.89 -4.86 9.74
CA MET A 118 3.14 -5.57 9.53
C MET A 118 2.95 -7.02 9.13
N ARG A 119 2.13 -7.79 9.85
CA ARG A 119 1.91 -9.21 9.54
C ARG A 119 1.32 -9.39 8.14
N SER A 120 0.32 -8.58 7.75
CA SER A 120 -0.24 -8.66 6.40
C SER A 120 0.79 -8.34 5.32
N THR A 121 1.63 -7.32 5.55
CA THR A 121 2.74 -6.94 4.67
C THR A 121 3.75 -8.09 4.52
N TRP A 122 4.12 -8.72 5.63
CA TRP A 122 5.00 -9.88 5.64
C TRP A 122 4.41 -11.05 4.86
N LEU A 123 3.15 -11.43 5.16
CA LEU A 123 2.49 -12.57 4.52
C LEU A 123 2.32 -12.37 3.01
N CYS A 124 1.89 -11.18 2.57
CA CYS A 124 1.78 -10.87 1.14
C CYS A 124 3.15 -10.92 0.45
N THR A 125 4.17 -10.32 1.05
CA THR A 125 5.53 -10.34 0.49
C THR A 125 6.06 -11.78 0.39
N LYS A 126 5.94 -12.56 1.46
CA LYS A 126 6.32 -13.99 1.49
C LYS A 126 5.62 -14.81 0.40
N ALA A 127 4.37 -14.50 0.09
CA ALA A 127 3.59 -15.23 -0.90
C ALA A 127 3.99 -14.93 -2.35
N PHE A 128 4.39 -13.70 -2.68
CA PHE A 128 4.62 -13.29 -4.06
C PHE A 128 6.10 -13.07 -4.43
N PHE A 129 6.93 -12.64 -3.48
CA PHE A 129 8.34 -12.31 -3.71
C PHE A 129 9.20 -13.48 -4.26
N PRO A 130 9.08 -14.74 -3.76
CA PRO A 130 9.93 -15.83 -4.27
C PRO A 130 9.80 -16.06 -5.78
N ALA A 131 8.59 -15.98 -6.34
CA ALA A 131 8.38 -16.14 -7.77
C ALA A 131 8.95 -14.97 -8.59
N MET A 132 9.00 -13.75 -8.03
CA MET A 132 9.68 -12.61 -8.66
C MET A 132 11.20 -12.83 -8.70
N VAL A 133 11.78 -13.32 -7.61
CA VAL A 133 13.22 -13.68 -7.51
C VAL A 133 13.58 -14.75 -8.54
N GLU A 134 12.79 -15.81 -8.66
CA GLU A 134 13.00 -16.88 -9.61
C GLU A 134 13.00 -16.38 -11.07
N ARG A 135 12.06 -15.49 -11.42
CA ARG A 135 11.98 -14.88 -12.76
C ARG A 135 13.00 -13.76 -12.98
N LYS A 136 13.66 -13.30 -11.92
CA LYS A 136 14.54 -12.12 -11.94
C LYS A 136 13.85 -10.87 -12.51
N ASP A 137 12.56 -10.73 -12.22
CA ASP A 137 11.75 -9.56 -12.60
C ASP A 137 10.59 -9.38 -11.61
N GLY A 138 10.40 -8.17 -11.12
CA GLY A 138 9.31 -7.82 -10.24
C GLY A 138 9.52 -6.49 -9.53
N ALA A 139 8.45 -6.01 -8.91
CA ALA A 139 8.47 -4.82 -8.06
C ALA A 139 7.60 -5.02 -6.82
N VAL A 140 8.15 -4.76 -5.65
CA VAL A 140 7.42 -4.73 -4.39
C VAL A 140 7.38 -3.29 -3.89
N ILE A 141 6.19 -2.73 -3.78
CA ILE A 141 5.95 -1.35 -3.39
C ILE A 141 5.21 -1.33 -2.06
N PHE A 142 5.78 -0.65 -1.09
CA PHE A 142 5.19 -0.48 0.25
C PHE A 142 4.60 0.91 0.38
N ILE A 143 3.36 1.00 0.84
CA ILE A 143 2.76 2.26 1.28
C ILE A 143 3.03 2.39 2.79
N GLY A 144 4.13 3.07 3.07
CA GLY A 144 4.55 3.40 4.42
C GLY A 144 3.83 4.62 4.99
N SER A 145 4.61 5.48 5.63
CA SER A 145 4.19 6.79 6.15
C SER A 145 5.43 7.59 6.55
N VAL A 146 5.32 8.91 6.62
CA VAL A 146 6.31 9.75 7.33
C VAL A 146 6.50 9.32 8.78
N ALA A 147 5.46 8.70 9.39
CA ALA A 147 5.52 8.08 10.72
C ALA A 147 6.45 6.84 10.78
N GLY A 148 6.93 6.33 9.65
CA GLY A 148 8.00 5.34 9.58
C GLY A 148 9.41 5.94 9.44
N LEU A 149 9.52 7.28 9.40
CA LEU A 149 10.78 8.02 9.24
C LEU A 149 11.12 8.85 10.47
N MET A 150 10.12 9.21 11.26
CA MET A 150 10.28 10.03 12.47
C MET A 150 9.21 9.69 13.49
N GLY A 151 9.52 9.90 14.78
CA GLY A 151 8.53 9.78 15.86
C GLY A 151 7.55 10.95 15.85
N ILE A 152 6.27 10.64 15.98
CA ILE A 152 5.18 11.63 16.06
C ILE A 152 4.52 11.50 17.44
N PRO A 153 4.43 12.57 18.23
CA PRO A 153 3.76 12.54 19.52
C PRO A 153 2.31 12.02 19.43
N GLY A 154 1.92 11.12 20.34
CA GLY A 154 0.61 10.51 20.34
C GLY A 154 0.41 9.39 19.32
N GLU A 155 1.42 9.03 18.53
CA GLU A 155 1.36 8.00 17.52
C GLU A 155 2.36 6.84 17.76
N ALA A 156 2.80 6.63 19.00
CA ALA A 156 3.86 5.68 19.32
C ALA A 156 3.63 4.28 18.73
N LEU A 157 2.41 3.74 18.82
CA LEU A 157 2.07 2.44 18.29
C LEU A 157 2.02 2.45 16.75
N TYR A 158 1.43 3.47 16.14
CA TYR A 158 1.42 3.62 14.68
C TYR A 158 2.83 3.78 14.13
N ASN A 159 3.65 4.65 14.75
CA ASN A 159 5.06 4.77 14.43
C ASN A 159 5.77 3.40 14.46
N THR A 160 5.59 2.62 15.55
CA THR A 160 6.18 1.28 15.67
C THR A 160 5.86 0.42 14.46
N SER A 161 4.59 0.36 14.05
CA SER A 161 4.18 -0.45 12.90
C SER A 161 4.78 0.04 11.59
N LYS A 162 4.91 1.37 11.41
CA LYS A 162 5.47 1.97 10.18
C LYS A 162 7.00 1.92 10.12
N PHE A 163 7.69 2.04 11.25
CA PHE A 163 9.13 1.75 11.32
C PHE A 163 9.44 0.28 11.05
N ALA A 164 8.59 -0.65 11.54
CA ALA A 164 8.73 -2.07 11.22
C ALA A 164 8.63 -2.33 9.70
N GLN A 165 7.65 -1.71 9.01
CA GLN A 165 7.56 -1.79 7.55
C GLN A 165 8.77 -1.18 6.85
N MET A 166 9.30 -0.05 7.33
CA MET A 166 10.49 0.59 6.78
C MET A 166 11.73 -0.31 6.91
N GLY A 167 11.99 -0.84 8.10
CA GLY A 167 13.12 -1.75 8.33
C GLY A 167 13.01 -3.02 7.48
N PHE A 168 11.81 -3.57 7.36
CA PHE A 168 11.55 -4.73 6.50
C PHE A 168 11.82 -4.41 5.01
N ALA A 169 11.32 -3.28 4.51
CA ALA A 169 11.55 -2.87 3.13
C ALA A 169 13.05 -2.63 2.83
N GLN A 170 13.78 -2.01 3.77
CA GLN A 170 15.23 -1.81 3.62
C GLN A 170 15.99 -3.14 3.51
N ALA A 171 15.72 -4.08 4.41
CA ALA A 171 16.35 -5.39 4.37
C ALA A 171 16.00 -6.14 3.07
N LEU A 172 14.72 -6.11 2.68
CA LEU A 172 14.26 -6.76 1.46
C LEU A 172 14.87 -6.15 0.19
N ASP A 173 15.13 -4.84 0.15
CA ASP A 173 15.81 -4.19 -0.99
C ASP A 173 17.21 -4.78 -1.23
N TYR A 174 17.96 -5.09 -0.16
CA TYR A 174 19.25 -5.75 -0.27
C TYR A 174 19.16 -7.20 -0.75
N GLU A 175 18.10 -7.93 -0.40
CA GLU A 175 17.88 -9.29 -0.90
C GLU A 175 17.38 -9.29 -2.35
N ALA A 176 16.58 -8.29 -2.72
CA ALA A 176 15.88 -8.19 -3.98
C ALA A 176 16.77 -7.78 -5.16
N HIS A 177 17.63 -6.77 -4.96
CA HIS A 177 18.37 -6.17 -6.08
C HIS A 177 19.34 -7.14 -6.77
N ALA A 178 19.93 -8.08 -6.05
CA ALA A 178 20.77 -9.13 -6.61
C ALA A 178 20.01 -10.05 -7.60
N ASN A 179 18.67 -10.06 -7.49
CA ASN A 179 17.77 -10.84 -8.34
C ASN A 179 16.95 -9.96 -9.28
N ASN A 180 17.38 -8.73 -9.54
CA ASN A 180 16.70 -7.79 -10.43
C ASN A 180 15.22 -7.52 -10.03
N VAL A 181 14.88 -7.67 -8.75
CA VAL A 181 13.59 -7.28 -8.18
C VAL A 181 13.73 -5.93 -7.50
N ARG A 182 12.81 -5.01 -7.77
CA ARG A 182 12.82 -3.67 -7.19
C ARG A 182 11.98 -3.63 -5.93
N VAL A 183 12.48 -2.93 -4.93
CA VAL A 183 11.74 -2.62 -3.72
C VAL A 183 11.65 -1.11 -3.56
N SER A 184 10.45 -0.60 -3.35
CA SER A 184 10.20 0.83 -3.16
C SER A 184 9.31 1.06 -1.96
N MET A 185 9.63 2.10 -1.18
CA MET A 185 8.82 2.62 -0.09
C MET A 185 8.27 3.99 -0.49
N ILE A 186 6.96 4.14 -0.49
CA ILE A 186 6.30 5.44 -0.61
C ILE A 186 5.85 5.82 0.80
N ALA A 187 6.34 6.96 1.29
CA ALA A 187 6.11 7.45 2.64
C ALA A 187 5.29 8.76 2.61
N PRO A 188 3.95 8.67 2.51
CA PRO A 188 3.11 9.85 2.52
C PRO A 188 2.93 10.42 3.94
N GLY A 189 2.72 11.73 4.02
CA GLY A 189 2.15 12.42 5.17
C GLY A 189 0.63 12.26 5.20
N GLY A 190 -0.10 13.32 5.56
CA GLY A 190 -1.56 13.31 5.53
C GLY A 190 -2.10 13.07 4.12
N VAL A 191 -3.01 12.09 3.95
CA VAL A 191 -3.73 11.82 2.71
C VAL A 191 -5.23 11.88 2.99
N HIS A 192 -5.98 12.54 2.14
CA HIS A 192 -7.43 12.71 2.25
C HIS A 192 -8.15 11.40 1.91
N THR A 193 -8.35 10.58 2.90
CA THR A 193 -8.98 9.26 2.82
C THR A 193 -9.80 8.98 4.07
N HIS A 194 -10.51 7.87 4.10
CA HIS A 194 -11.21 7.37 5.30
C HIS A 194 -10.25 6.78 6.37
N PHE A 195 -8.95 6.87 6.17
CA PHE A 195 -7.96 6.32 7.11
C PHE A 195 -8.05 7.02 8.48
N GLY A 196 -8.20 6.24 9.53
CA GLY A 196 -8.31 6.74 10.90
C GLY A 196 -9.73 7.12 11.34
N PHE A 197 -10.73 7.13 10.45
CA PHE A 197 -12.12 7.44 10.83
C PHE A 197 -12.70 6.33 11.72
N ASP A 198 -12.56 5.08 11.31
CA ASP A 198 -13.12 3.93 12.05
C ASP A 198 -12.51 3.77 13.46
N SER A 199 -11.31 4.30 13.69
CA SER A 199 -10.63 4.27 15.00
C SER A 199 -10.84 5.53 15.84
N GLY A 200 -11.55 6.53 15.31
CA GLY A 200 -11.72 7.84 15.94
C GLY A 200 -10.45 8.71 15.95
N TRP A 201 -9.40 8.31 15.21
CA TRP A 201 -8.17 9.11 15.11
C TRP A 201 -8.37 10.40 14.32
N ARG A 202 -9.21 10.36 13.28
CA ARG A 202 -9.54 11.52 12.46
C ARG A 202 -11.04 11.77 12.48
N ASP A 203 -11.41 13.04 12.57
CA ASP A 203 -12.80 13.47 12.38
C ASP A 203 -13.06 13.62 10.86
N PRO A 204 -14.06 12.91 10.31
CA PRO A 204 -14.42 13.07 8.89
C PRO A 204 -14.89 14.48 8.53
N ASN A 205 -15.29 15.31 9.52
CA ASN A 205 -15.73 16.69 9.32
C ASN A 205 -14.58 17.71 9.50
N ASP A 206 -13.35 17.26 9.79
CA ASP A 206 -12.21 18.18 9.94
C ASP A 206 -11.85 18.79 8.55
N THR A 207 -12.05 20.09 8.41
CA THR A 207 -11.76 20.85 7.18
C THR A 207 -10.28 20.77 6.78
N LYS A 208 -9.36 20.48 7.72
CA LYS A 208 -7.95 20.28 7.43
C LYS A 208 -7.67 19.08 6.53
N LEU A 209 -8.60 18.13 6.44
CA LEU A 209 -8.48 17.01 5.50
C LEU A 209 -8.37 17.48 4.04
N GLN A 210 -8.92 18.65 3.72
CA GLN A 210 -8.83 19.27 2.38
C GLN A 210 -7.41 19.79 2.06
N GLU A 211 -6.57 19.96 3.06
CA GLU A 211 -5.17 20.36 2.88
C GLU A 211 -4.23 19.16 2.71
N PHE A 212 -4.74 17.94 2.87
CA PHE A 212 -3.98 16.71 2.70
C PHE A 212 -3.77 16.37 1.23
N LEU A 213 -2.82 15.47 0.97
CA LEU A 213 -2.60 14.94 -0.37
C LEU A 213 -3.85 14.18 -0.87
N ASP A 214 -4.13 14.27 -2.15
CA ASP A 214 -5.10 13.38 -2.78
C ASP A 214 -4.52 11.95 -2.89
N PRO A 215 -5.33 10.90 -2.74
CA PRO A 215 -4.89 9.53 -2.93
C PRO A 215 -4.30 9.29 -4.32
N GLU A 216 -4.75 10.01 -5.34
CA GLU A 216 -4.26 9.98 -6.71
C GLU A 216 -2.80 10.41 -6.80
N SER A 217 -2.37 11.42 -6.05
CA SER A 217 -0.96 11.84 -6.00
C SER A 217 -0.04 10.71 -5.47
N VAL A 218 -0.52 9.94 -4.49
CA VAL A 218 0.23 8.77 -4.00
C VAL A 218 0.22 7.64 -5.05
N ALA A 219 -0.89 7.47 -5.77
CA ALA A 219 -1.00 6.49 -6.85
C ALA A 219 -0.06 6.80 -8.02
N GLU A 220 0.15 8.06 -8.36
CA GLU A 220 1.16 8.49 -9.35
C GLU A 220 2.57 8.08 -8.91
N ALA A 221 2.90 8.21 -7.63
CA ALA A 221 4.18 7.74 -7.10
C ALA A 221 4.30 6.20 -7.18
N VAL A 222 3.20 5.45 -7.00
CA VAL A 222 3.16 3.99 -7.22
C VAL A 222 3.47 3.65 -8.68
N VAL A 223 2.81 4.32 -9.63
CA VAL A 223 3.07 4.12 -11.07
C VAL A 223 4.52 4.48 -11.40
N PHE A 224 5.00 5.62 -10.88
CA PHE A 224 6.39 6.04 -11.09
C PHE A 224 7.39 4.99 -10.59
N ALA A 225 7.21 4.45 -9.40
CA ALA A 225 8.06 3.37 -8.86
C ALA A 225 7.97 2.08 -9.71
N ALA A 226 6.76 1.72 -10.16
CA ALA A 226 6.53 0.52 -10.95
C ALA A 226 7.13 0.59 -12.38
N THR A 227 7.22 1.79 -12.95
CA THR A 227 7.64 2.01 -14.36
C THR A 227 9.12 2.36 -14.53
N GLN A 228 9.94 2.24 -13.48
CA GLN A 228 11.36 2.53 -13.57
C GLN A 228 12.06 1.58 -14.57
N PRO A 229 13.05 2.09 -15.33
CA PRO A 229 13.81 1.26 -16.26
C PRO A 229 14.60 0.17 -15.51
N ALA A 230 14.96 -0.90 -16.21
CA ALA A 230 15.63 -2.08 -15.63
C ALA A 230 16.93 -1.76 -14.85
N LYS A 231 17.63 -0.68 -15.21
CA LYS A 231 18.87 -0.23 -14.54
C LYS A 231 18.62 0.75 -13.39
N GLY A 232 17.36 1.20 -13.19
CA GLY A 232 16.97 2.16 -12.17
C GLY A 232 16.21 1.50 -11.03
N ARG A 233 16.51 1.87 -9.79
CA ARG A 233 15.66 1.56 -8.63
C ARG A 233 15.51 2.80 -7.78
N ILE A 234 14.30 3.01 -7.31
CA ILE A 234 13.98 4.07 -6.37
C ILE A 234 13.55 3.38 -5.08
N PHE A 235 14.38 3.53 -4.04
CA PHE A 235 14.05 2.91 -2.78
C PHE A 235 12.98 3.70 -2.03
N MET A 236 13.05 5.04 -2.00
CA MET A 236 12.14 5.84 -1.20
C MET A 236 11.61 7.07 -1.91
N ILE A 237 10.30 7.31 -1.77
CA ILE A 237 9.62 8.54 -2.17
C ILE A 237 8.87 9.08 -0.93
N GLY A 238 9.35 10.19 -0.38
CA GLY A 238 8.66 10.93 0.68
C GLY A 238 7.73 11.96 0.08
N MET A 239 6.48 12.02 0.57
CA MET A 239 5.46 12.95 0.08
C MET A 239 4.78 13.64 1.26
N ARG A 240 4.61 14.95 1.22
CA ARG A 240 3.93 15.70 2.28
C ARG A 240 2.97 16.73 1.70
N PRO A 241 1.84 16.99 2.37
CA PRO A 241 1.04 18.16 2.09
C PRO A 241 1.88 19.44 2.20
N MET A 242 1.64 20.41 1.36
CA MET A 242 2.39 21.69 1.36
C MET A 242 2.25 22.45 2.69
N ARG A 243 1.14 22.26 3.41
CA ARG A 243 0.85 22.93 4.68
C ARG A 243 1.05 22.05 5.91
N GLU A 244 1.56 20.83 5.77
CA GLU A 244 1.86 19.98 6.91
C GLU A 244 3.06 20.54 7.68
N ALA A 245 2.91 20.69 9.00
CA ALA A 245 4.01 21.12 9.86
C ALA A 245 5.16 20.11 9.84
N LEU A 246 6.38 20.57 9.58
CA LEU A 246 7.58 19.74 9.53
C LEU A 246 8.06 19.23 10.90
N THR A 247 7.64 19.91 11.96
CA THR A 247 8.05 19.60 13.34
C THR A 247 6.95 18.89 14.10
N PRO A 248 7.21 17.66 14.63
CA PRO A 248 6.34 17.07 15.60
C PRO A 248 6.23 18.01 16.81
N GLY A 249 5.03 18.51 17.10
CA GLY A 249 4.81 19.34 18.28
C GLY A 249 4.65 20.85 18.02
N ALA A 250 4.64 21.34 16.79
CA ALA A 250 4.08 22.66 16.48
C ALA A 250 2.53 22.61 16.58
N ALA A 251 2.04 21.98 17.65
CA ALA A 251 0.65 21.99 18.01
C ALA A 251 0.35 23.29 18.74
N LYS A 252 -0.50 24.10 18.10
CA LYS A 252 -1.43 25.05 18.74
C LYS A 252 -0.84 25.83 19.94
N LYS A 253 -0.40 27.05 19.69
CA LYS A 253 -0.71 28.15 20.61
C LYS A 253 -2.11 28.66 20.33
#